data_0ce1e57f4f8979342839136272f065d2
#
_entry.id   0ce1e57f4f8979342839136272f065d2
#
_cell.length_a   1.000
_cell.length_b   1.000
_cell.length_c   1.000
_cell.angle_alpha   90.00
_cell.angle_beta   90.00
_cell.angle_gamma   90.00
#
_symmetry.space_group_name_H-M   'P 1'
#
loop_
_entity.id
_entity.type
_entity.pdbx_description
1 polymer ?
#
loop_
_entity_poly.entity_id
_entity_poly.type
_entity_poly.pdbx_seq_one_letter_code
_entity_poly.pdbx_strand_id
1 'polypeptide(L)'
;MAIAAGTVLVSGAAAEKAARLVAPDEPVVLLSPPSPFVGRGGLKLDAALTRFPVPVSGRRALDAGASTGGFTDCLLQRGAAHVYAVDVGHGQLHPTLRADGRVTVLEHTNARTLTTADLCAADRAYEPCPLVVTDLSFISLRSVIPALAGPVSAADADLVLLVKPQFEAGRAAVSRGKGVVRDPEVWLGALEGVVSALHDAGTGIMGAMASPLTGAAGNVEFLLHARKGVPGSDADEAAALLSAAVSEAEGHLPPANSAG
;
A
#
# COMPACT_ATOMS: atom_id res chain seq x y z
N MET A 1 -3.95 26.15 -1.40
CA MET A 1 -3.34 26.75 -0.18
C MET A 1 -4.33 26.63 0.97
N ALA A 2 -3.93 26.07 2.12
CA ALA A 2 -4.82 25.68 3.23
C ALA A 2 -5.67 26.85 3.82
N ILE A 3 -5.08 28.05 3.95
CA ILE A 3 -5.82 29.22 4.48
C ILE A 3 -6.96 29.64 3.54
N ALA A 4 -6.72 29.68 2.22
CA ALA A 4 -7.76 30.01 1.25
C ALA A 4 -8.88 28.95 1.19
N ALA A 5 -8.59 27.71 1.59
CA ALA A 5 -9.57 26.64 1.72
C ALA A 5 -10.31 26.64 3.07
N GLY A 6 -9.99 27.59 3.98
CA GLY A 6 -10.60 27.66 5.31
C GLY A 6 -10.22 26.52 6.27
N THR A 7 -9.16 25.75 5.95
CA THR A 7 -8.77 24.56 6.70
C THR A 7 -7.74 24.86 7.80
N VAL A 8 -7.33 26.10 8.00
CA VAL A 8 -6.44 26.51 9.11
C VAL A 8 -7.27 27.20 10.18
N LEU A 9 -7.26 26.64 11.39
CA LEU A 9 -7.86 27.28 12.57
C LEU A 9 -6.78 27.85 13.46
N VAL A 10 -7.01 29.05 13.97
CA VAL A 10 -6.21 29.68 15.02
C VAL A 10 -7.14 29.96 16.19
N SER A 11 -6.85 29.37 17.35
CA SER A 11 -7.72 29.41 18.54
C SER A 11 -9.17 28.99 18.23
N GLY A 12 -9.35 27.99 17.34
CA GLY A 12 -10.67 27.47 16.95
C GLY A 12 -11.39 28.28 15.87
N ALA A 13 -10.91 29.45 15.44
CA ALA A 13 -11.49 30.26 14.35
C ALA A 13 -10.68 30.10 13.06
N ALA A 14 -11.35 30.11 11.89
CA ALA A 14 -10.68 30.03 10.59
C ALA A 14 -9.73 31.21 10.38
N ALA A 15 -8.50 30.91 9.96
CA ALA A 15 -7.53 31.94 9.58
C ALA A 15 -7.91 32.54 8.24
N GLU A 16 -8.16 33.86 8.19
CA GLU A 16 -8.55 34.55 6.96
C GLU A 16 -7.34 34.96 6.10
N LYS A 17 -6.17 35.19 6.72
CA LYS A 17 -4.97 35.71 6.05
C LYS A 17 -3.72 35.00 6.52
N ALA A 18 -2.81 34.69 5.59
CA ALA A 18 -1.52 34.10 5.88
C ALA A 18 -0.59 35.03 6.72
N ALA A 19 -0.83 36.34 6.65
CA ALA A 19 -0.08 37.35 7.41
C ALA A 19 -0.62 37.58 8.82
N ARG A 20 -1.60 36.80 9.32
CA ARG A 20 -2.05 36.87 10.69
C ARG A 20 -0.90 36.53 11.64
N LEU A 21 -0.57 37.42 12.56
CA LEU A 21 0.35 37.14 13.65
C LEU A 21 -0.33 36.22 14.66
N VAL A 22 0.39 35.19 15.11
CA VAL A 22 -0.07 34.18 16.08
C VAL A 22 0.86 34.26 17.28
N ALA A 23 0.31 34.29 18.49
CA ALA A 23 1.10 34.23 19.70
C ALA A 23 1.78 32.85 19.84
N PRO A 24 2.94 32.77 20.54
CA PRO A 24 3.67 31.49 20.65
C PRO A 24 2.87 30.34 21.28
N ASP A 25 1.88 30.65 22.09
CA ASP A 25 0.98 29.73 22.79
C ASP A 25 -0.41 29.63 22.15
N GLU A 26 -0.67 30.36 21.06
CA GLU A 26 -1.94 30.33 20.37
C GLU A 26 -2.04 29.04 19.51
N PRO A 27 -3.02 28.14 19.76
CA PRO A 27 -3.12 26.88 19.03
C PRO A 27 -3.47 27.11 17.56
N VAL A 28 -2.63 26.58 16.67
CA VAL A 28 -2.87 26.54 15.24
C VAL A 28 -3.19 25.10 14.83
N VAL A 29 -4.38 24.89 14.30
CA VAL A 29 -4.86 23.57 13.86
C VAL A 29 -5.06 23.60 12.35
N LEU A 30 -4.48 22.62 11.65
CA LEU A 30 -4.77 22.36 10.25
C LEU A 30 -5.90 21.33 10.17
N LEU A 31 -7.08 21.76 9.70
CA LEU A 31 -8.17 20.86 9.35
C LEU A 31 -7.83 20.20 8.02
N SER A 32 -7.50 18.94 8.05
CA SER A 32 -7.50 18.14 6.83
C SER A 32 -8.96 17.76 6.51
N PRO A 33 -9.39 17.78 5.23
CA PRO A 33 -10.66 17.18 4.89
C PRO A 33 -10.67 15.74 5.39
N PRO A 34 -11.82 15.22 5.88
CA PRO A 34 -11.90 13.85 6.31
C PRO A 34 -11.41 12.94 5.18
N SER A 35 -10.54 12.00 5.52
CA SER A 35 -10.08 11.00 4.55
C SER A 35 -11.31 10.24 4.01
N PRO A 36 -11.42 10.01 2.68
CA PRO A 36 -12.50 9.20 2.14
C PRO A 36 -12.45 7.74 2.64
N PHE A 37 -11.35 7.33 3.24
CA PHE A 37 -11.13 5.97 3.76
C PHE A 37 -10.80 6.01 5.25
N VAL A 38 -11.06 4.91 5.95
CA VAL A 38 -10.79 4.74 7.40
C VAL A 38 -9.29 4.88 7.74
N GLY A 39 -8.41 4.86 6.75
CA GLY A 39 -6.97 5.02 6.92
C GLY A 39 -6.29 5.54 5.66
N ARG A 40 -5.10 6.17 5.82
CA ARG A 40 -4.31 6.74 4.71
C ARG A 40 -3.91 5.70 3.65
N GLY A 41 -3.83 4.42 4.04
CA GLY A 41 -3.56 3.32 3.09
C GLY A 41 -4.57 3.27 1.94
N GLY A 42 -5.85 3.57 2.21
CA GLY A 42 -6.88 3.59 1.18
C GLY A 42 -6.56 4.51 0.00
N LEU A 43 -5.95 5.67 0.25
CA LEU A 43 -5.52 6.60 -0.80
C LEU A 43 -4.41 6.02 -1.70
N LYS A 44 -3.53 5.17 -1.14
CA LYS A 44 -2.46 4.52 -1.91
C LYS A 44 -3.05 3.49 -2.87
N LEU A 45 -3.92 2.61 -2.34
CA LEU A 45 -4.59 1.60 -3.16
C LEU A 45 -5.51 2.24 -4.20
N ASP A 46 -6.25 3.29 -3.84
CA ASP A 46 -7.13 4.01 -4.74
C ASP A 46 -6.38 4.59 -5.95
N ALA A 47 -5.20 5.17 -5.72
CA ALA A 47 -4.33 5.65 -6.78
C ALA A 47 -3.84 4.50 -7.69
N ALA A 48 -3.42 3.36 -7.11
CA ALA A 48 -3.01 2.19 -7.86
C ALA A 48 -4.15 1.64 -8.74
N LEU A 49 -5.34 1.47 -8.16
CA LEU A 49 -6.52 0.97 -8.88
C LEU A 49 -7.10 1.98 -9.89
N THR A 50 -6.69 3.23 -9.82
CA THR A 50 -6.98 4.25 -10.84
C THR A 50 -5.98 4.18 -11.98
N ARG A 51 -4.70 3.93 -11.67
CA ARG A 51 -3.60 3.85 -12.64
C ARG A 51 -3.58 2.52 -13.39
N PHE A 52 -3.81 1.42 -12.69
CA PHE A 52 -3.75 0.07 -13.23
C PHE A 52 -5.14 -0.46 -13.61
N PRO A 53 -5.29 -1.16 -14.75
CA PRO A 53 -6.57 -1.69 -15.20
C PRO A 53 -6.99 -2.95 -14.42
N VAL A 54 -7.03 -2.85 -13.08
CA VAL A 54 -7.40 -3.95 -12.19
C VAL A 54 -8.87 -3.87 -11.83
N PRO A 55 -9.72 -4.81 -12.29
CA PRO A 55 -11.13 -4.82 -11.94
C PRO A 55 -11.33 -5.24 -10.48
N VAL A 56 -12.18 -4.51 -9.75
CA VAL A 56 -12.50 -4.75 -8.34
C VAL A 56 -13.97 -5.15 -8.16
N SER A 57 -14.88 -4.47 -8.88
CA SER A 57 -16.32 -4.64 -8.72
C SER A 57 -16.76 -6.09 -8.90
N GLY A 58 -17.52 -6.61 -7.94
CA GLY A 58 -18.04 -7.98 -7.93
C GLY A 58 -17.01 -9.08 -7.60
N ARG A 59 -15.73 -8.72 -7.41
CA ARG A 59 -14.66 -9.68 -7.08
C ARG A 59 -14.51 -9.89 -5.57
N ARG A 60 -14.06 -11.09 -5.20
CA ARG A 60 -13.48 -11.35 -3.88
C ARG A 60 -12.03 -10.88 -3.86
N ALA A 61 -11.59 -10.33 -2.75
CA ALA A 61 -10.22 -9.85 -2.57
C ALA A 61 -9.63 -10.36 -1.26
N LEU A 62 -8.31 -10.57 -1.26
CA LEU A 62 -7.49 -10.80 -0.09
C LEU A 62 -6.70 -9.53 0.22
N ASP A 63 -6.87 -8.96 1.40
CA ASP A 63 -6.09 -7.83 1.92
C ASP A 63 -5.12 -8.34 2.98
N ALA A 64 -3.84 -8.47 2.61
CA ALA A 64 -2.79 -8.96 3.50
C ALA A 64 -2.03 -7.78 4.14
N GLY A 65 -2.18 -7.64 5.45
CA GLY A 65 -1.75 -6.49 6.23
C GLY A 65 -2.86 -5.45 6.37
N ALA A 66 -4.08 -5.89 6.68
CA ALA A 66 -5.25 -5.03 6.69
C ALA A 66 -5.16 -3.88 7.71
N SER A 67 -4.49 -4.07 8.85
CA SER A 67 -4.29 -3.07 9.89
C SER A 67 -5.60 -2.37 10.28
N THR A 68 -5.71 -1.04 10.14
CA THR A 68 -6.95 -0.28 10.40
C THR A 68 -8.01 -0.47 9.31
N GLY A 69 -7.69 -1.09 8.16
CA GLY A 69 -8.62 -1.41 7.09
C GLY A 69 -8.62 -0.42 5.92
N GLY A 70 -7.56 0.36 5.73
CA GLY A 70 -7.52 1.34 4.63
C GLY A 70 -7.67 0.70 3.26
N PHE A 71 -6.98 -0.40 2.99
CA PHE A 71 -7.10 -1.15 1.73
C PHE A 71 -8.45 -1.86 1.64
N THR A 72 -8.89 -2.53 2.70
CA THR A 72 -10.21 -3.15 2.78
C THR A 72 -11.33 -2.17 2.44
N ASP A 73 -11.33 -0.97 3.04
CA ASP A 73 -12.33 0.07 2.80
C ASP A 73 -12.31 0.55 1.33
N CYS A 74 -11.13 0.78 0.76
CA CYS A 74 -10.98 1.14 -0.64
C CYS A 74 -11.57 0.06 -1.56
N LEU A 75 -11.30 -1.23 -1.30
CA LEU A 75 -11.87 -2.34 -2.07
C LEU A 75 -13.40 -2.37 -2.00
N LEU A 76 -13.96 -2.22 -0.80
CA LEU A 76 -15.42 -2.21 -0.60
C LEU A 76 -16.10 -1.03 -1.29
N GLN A 77 -15.51 0.17 -1.22
CA GLN A 77 -16.02 1.36 -1.92
C GLN A 77 -15.94 1.22 -3.44
N ARG A 78 -14.95 0.47 -3.96
CA ARG A 78 -14.84 0.12 -5.38
C ARG A 78 -15.68 -1.10 -5.79
N GLY A 79 -16.54 -1.58 -4.88
CA GLY A 79 -17.54 -2.61 -5.19
C GLY A 79 -17.05 -4.05 -5.08
N ALA A 80 -16.00 -4.33 -4.31
CA ALA A 80 -15.62 -5.70 -3.99
C ALA A 80 -16.81 -6.46 -3.39
N ALA A 81 -17.03 -7.68 -3.85
CA ALA A 81 -18.13 -8.54 -3.34
C ALA A 81 -17.80 -9.06 -1.95
N HIS A 82 -16.53 -9.35 -1.68
CA HIS A 82 -16.05 -9.82 -0.38
C HIS A 82 -14.57 -9.51 -0.19
N VAL A 83 -14.15 -9.23 1.05
CA VAL A 83 -12.75 -8.99 1.40
C VAL A 83 -12.34 -9.85 2.58
N TYR A 84 -11.30 -10.65 2.41
CA TYR A 84 -10.62 -11.39 3.48
C TYR A 84 -9.51 -10.50 4.03
N ALA A 85 -9.76 -9.87 5.18
CA ALA A 85 -8.84 -8.95 5.85
C ALA A 85 -7.92 -9.72 6.80
N VAL A 86 -6.66 -9.91 6.38
CA VAL A 86 -5.66 -10.71 7.12
C VAL A 86 -4.65 -9.80 7.78
N ASP A 87 -4.44 -9.97 9.08
CA ASP A 87 -3.41 -9.24 9.84
C ASP A 87 -2.82 -10.10 10.97
N VAL A 88 -1.54 -9.89 11.27
CA VAL A 88 -0.88 -10.52 12.42
C VAL A 88 -1.31 -9.86 13.74
N GLY A 89 -1.74 -8.61 13.69
CA GLY A 89 -2.26 -7.83 14.82
C GLY A 89 -3.65 -8.29 15.25
N HIS A 90 -4.16 -7.63 16.29
CA HIS A 90 -5.47 -7.87 16.85
C HIS A 90 -6.19 -6.57 17.20
N GLY A 91 -7.50 -6.51 16.93
CA GLY A 91 -8.35 -5.38 17.30
C GLY A 91 -8.06 -4.07 16.57
N GLN A 92 -7.30 -4.10 15.47
CA GLN A 92 -6.90 -2.90 14.73
C GLN A 92 -7.93 -2.47 13.69
N LEU A 93 -8.62 -3.44 13.08
CA LEU A 93 -9.57 -3.17 12.00
C LEU A 93 -10.71 -2.27 12.50
N HIS A 94 -11.01 -1.22 11.73
CA HIS A 94 -12.04 -0.24 12.08
C HIS A 94 -13.39 -0.92 12.33
N PRO A 95 -14.15 -0.51 13.39
CA PRO A 95 -15.39 -1.18 13.79
C PRO A 95 -16.43 -1.29 12.67
N THR A 96 -16.55 -0.28 11.79
CA THR A 96 -17.50 -0.33 10.67
C THR A 96 -17.15 -1.41 9.65
N LEU A 97 -15.86 -1.65 9.39
CA LEU A 97 -15.42 -2.71 8.48
C LEU A 97 -15.57 -4.08 9.12
N ARG A 98 -15.28 -4.18 10.41
CA ARG A 98 -15.49 -5.43 11.18
C ARG A 98 -16.95 -5.86 11.21
N ALA A 99 -17.89 -4.90 11.18
CA ALA A 99 -19.34 -5.16 11.17
C ALA A 99 -19.92 -5.33 9.75
N ASP A 100 -19.13 -5.06 8.68
CA ASP A 100 -19.60 -5.22 7.30
C ASP A 100 -19.67 -6.71 6.94
N GLY A 101 -20.83 -7.21 6.56
CA GLY A 101 -21.05 -8.60 6.18
C GLY A 101 -20.23 -9.07 4.96
N ARG A 102 -19.61 -8.14 4.23
CA ARG A 102 -18.69 -8.44 3.12
C ARG A 102 -17.23 -8.62 3.58
N VAL A 103 -16.94 -8.54 4.88
CA VAL A 103 -15.58 -8.65 5.41
C VAL A 103 -15.45 -9.86 6.30
N THR A 104 -14.53 -10.77 5.96
CA THR A 104 -14.08 -11.84 6.84
C THR A 104 -12.74 -11.43 7.45
N VAL A 105 -12.69 -11.34 8.79
CA VAL A 105 -11.50 -10.87 9.53
C VAL A 105 -10.70 -12.06 10.02
N LEU A 106 -9.41 -12.11 9.62
CA LEU A 106 -8.43 -13.12 10.06
C LEU A 106 -7.30 -12.40 10.81
N GLU A 107 -7.50 -12.18 12.09
CA GLU A 107 -6.48 -11.64 13.00
C GLU A 107 -5.55 -12.74 13.51
N HIS A 108 -4.39 -12.34 14.09
CA HIS A 108 -3.33 -13.27 14.53
C HIS A 108 -2.84 -14.19 13.40
N THR A 109 -2.99 -13.79 12.15
CA THR A 109 -2.70 -14.60 10.97
C THR A 109 -1.51 -14.03 10.22
N ASN A 110 -0.44 -14.83 10.10
CA ASN A 110 0.78 -14.39 9.42
C ASN A 110 0.64 -14.64 7.92
N ALA A 111 0.67 -13.57 7.12
CA ALA A 111 0.58 -13.64 5.66
C ALA A 111 1.67 -14.51 5.02
N ARG A 112 2.83 -14.68 5.66
CA ARG A 112 3.91 -15.55 5.18
C ARG A 112 3.55 -17.03 5.15
N THR A 113 2.70 -17.47 6.08
CA THR A 113 2.31 -18.88 6.24
C THR A 113 0.83 -19.11 5.97
N LEU A 114 0.16 -18.11 5.40
CA LEU A 114 -1.26 -18.18 5.08
C LEU A 114 -1.56 -19.33 4.09
N THR A 115 -2.56 -20.12 4.41
CA THR A 115 -3.00 -21.26 3.61
C THR A 115 -4.48 -21.16 3.25
N THR A 116 -4.91 -21.94 2.26
CA THR A 116 -6.34 -22.09 1.94
C THR A 116 -7.12 -22.70 3.11
N ALA A 117 -6.49 -23.53 3.94
CA ALA A 117 -7.12 -24.12 5.12
C ALA A 117 -7.49 -23.06 6.15
N ASP A 118 -6.65 -22.03 6.37
CA ASP A 118 -6.93 -20.92 7.27
C ASP A 118 -8.15 -20.13 6.79
N LEU A 119 -8.21 -19.85 5.50
CA LEU A 119 -9.30 -19.11 4.87
C LEU A 119 -10.61 -19.92 4.87
N CYS A 120 -10.54 -21.21 4.55
CA CYS A 120 -11.70 -22.12 4.64
C CYS A 120 -12.20 -22.31 6.08
N ALA A 121 -11.34 -22.23 7.08
CA ALA A 121 -11.75 -22.30 8.50
C ALA A 121 -12.54 -21.04 8.92
N ALA A 122 -12.18 -19.86 8.35
CA ALA A 122 -12.89 -18.61 8.60
C ALA A 122 -14.16 -18.46 7.75
N ASP A 123 -14.14 -18.94 6.53
CA ASP A 123 -15.29 -18.95 5.61
C ASP A 123 -15.32 -20.26 4.80
N ARG A 124 -16.30 -21.11 5.09
CA ARG A 124 -16.47 -22.40 4.39
C ARG A 124 -16.75 -22.26 2.87
N ALA A 125 -17.23 -21.09 2.44
CA ALA A 125 -17.48 -20.77 1.04
C ALA A 125 -16.27 -20.13 0.35
N TYR A 126 -15.09 -20.11 1.01
CA TYR A 126 -13.87 -19.57 0.46
C TYR A 126 -13.52 -20.24 -0.90
N GLU A 127 -13.18 -19.42 -1.85
CA GLU A 127 -12.53 -19.80 -3.11
C GLU A 127 -11.32 -18.88 -3.34
N PRO A 128 -10.27 -19.37 -4.03
CA PRO A 128 -9.07 -18.57 -4.30
C PRO A 128 -9.41 -17.17 -4.84
N CYS A 129 -8.81 -16.15 -4.23
CA CYS A 129 -9.14 -14.76 -4.52
C CYS A 129 -8.60 -14.33 -5.89
N PRO A 130 -9.44 -13.76 -6.78
CA PRO A 130 -8.98 -13.20 -8.05
C PRO A 130 -8.25 -11.86 -7.90
N LEU A 131 -8.25 -11.27 -6.72
CA LEU A 131 -7.51 -10.05 -6.38
C LEU A 131 -6.82 -10.21 -5.04
N VAL A 132 -5.52 -9.89 -4.99
CA VAL A 132 -4.72 -9.85 -3.76
C VAL A 132 -4.10 -8.47 -3.64
N VAL A 133 -4.26 -7.82 -2.49
CA VAL A 133 -3.61 -6.55 -2.18
C VAL A 133 -2.77 -6.67 -0.93
N THR A 134 -1.67 -5.91 -0.83
CA THR A 134 -0.81 -5.96 0.37
C THR A 134 -0.34 -4.57 0.79
N ASP A 135 -0.40 -4.32 2.11
CA ASP A 135 0.27 -3.20 2.79
C ASP A 135 0.98 -3.73 4.05
N LEU A 136 2.04 -4.51 3.87
CA LEU A 136 2.76 -5.17 4.96
C LEU A 136 3.90 -4.30 5.50
N SER A 137 4.16 -4.39 6.81
CA SER A 137 5.26 -3.71 7.49
C SER A 137 6.13 -4.70 8.26
N PHE A 138 7.43 -4.37 8.38
CA PHE A 138 8.42 -5.16 9.14
C PHE A 138 8.73 -6.55 8.58
N ILE A 139 8.32 -6.82 7.35
CA ILE A 139 8.58 -8.07 6.63
C ILE A 139 8.86 -7.74 5.16
N SER A 140 9.75 -8.50 4.52
CA SER A 140 9.98 -8.41 3.07
C SER A 140 8.87 -9.12 2.31
N LEU A 141 8.34 -8.48 1.27
CA LEU A 141 7.37 -9.09 0.34
C LEU A 141 7.89 -10.36 -0.29
N ARG A 142 9.21 -10.45 -0.56
CA ARG A 142 9.85 -11.65 -1.11
C ARG A 142 9.57 -12.90 -0.27
N SER A 143 9.40 -12.74 1.04
CA SER A 143 9.09 -13.87 1.94
C SER A 143 7.61 -14.22 2.02
N VAL A 144 6.73 -13.35 1.52
CA VAL A 144 5.26 -13.48 1.60
C VAL A 144 4.65 -13.86 0.24
N ILE A 145 5.27 -13.42 -0.85
CA ILE A 145 4.83 -13.70 -2.23
C ILE A 145 4.54 -15.18 -2.48
N PRO A 146 5.36 -16.16 -2.05
CA PRO A 146 5.06 -17.57 -2.28
C PRO A 146 3.72 -18.03 -1.70
N ALA A 147 3.30 -17.48 -0.56
CA ALA A 147 1.99 -17.78 0.02
C ALA A 147 0.87 -17.06 -0.74
N LEU A 148 1.04 -15.76 -1.01
CA LEU A 148 0.01 -14.91 -1.62
C LEU A 148 -0.22 -15.19 -3.10
N ALA A 149 0.83 -15.49 -3.87
CA ALA A 149 0.74 -15.96 -5.25
C ALA A 149 0.49 -17.47 -5.35
N GLY A 150 0.42 -18.18 -4.23
CA GLY A 150 0.18 -19.59 -4.11
C GLY A 150 -1.31 -19.98 -4.26
N PRO A 151 -1.77 -21.03 -3.53
CA PRO A 151 -3.14 -21.56 -3.63
C PRO A 151 -4.22 -20.62 -3.11
N VAL A 152 -3.87 -19.58 -2.33
CA VAL A 152 -4.84 -18.60 -1.81
C VAL A 152 -5.32 -17.62 -2.89
N SER A 153 -4.63 -17.53 -4.01
CA SER A 153 -5.01 -16.70 -5.15
C SER A 153 -5.44 -17.54 -6.35
N ALA A 154 -6.39 -17.04 -7.13
CA ALA A 154 -6.84 -17.68 -8.36
C ALA A 154 -5.68 -17.81 -9.38
N ALA A 155 -5.84 -18.68 -10.37
CA ALA A 155 -4.79 -18.96 -11.35
C ALA A 155 -4.42 -17.75 -12.22
N ASP A 156 -5.34 -16.81 -12.37
CA ASP A 156 -5.22 -15.57 -13.15
C ASP A 156 -5.35 -14.32 -12.25
N ALA A 157 -5.07 -14.44 -10.95
CA ALA A 157 -5.24 -13.36 -9.99
C ALA A 157 -4.38 -12.14 -10.32
N ASP A 158 -4.97 -10.97 -10.12
CA ASP A 158 -4.24 -9.70 -10.04
C ASP A 158 -3.67 -9.51 -8.63
N LEU A 159 -2.43 -9.07 -8.53
CA LEU A 159 -1.77 -8.72 -7.27
C LEU A 159 -1.39 -7.24 -7.31
N VAL A 160 -1.81 -6.46 -6.30
CA VAL A 160 -1.39 -5.07 -6.11
C VAL A 160 -0.61 -4.97 -4.80
N LEU A 161 0.69 -4.75 -4.92
CA LEU A 161 1.64 -4.88 -3.82
C LEU A 161 2.25 -3.52 -3.48
N LEU A 162 2.14 -3.08 -2.21
CA LEU A 162 2.85 -1.91 -1.71
C LEU A 162 4.25 -2.31 -1.29
N VAL A 163 5.23 -1.93 -2.10
CA VAL A 163 6.65 -2.16 -1.84
C VAL A 163 7.20 -1.05 -0.97
N LYS A 164 7.84 -1.42 0.11
CA LYS A 164 8.47 -0.50 1.08
C LYS A 164 9.98 -0.77 1.07
N PRO A 165 10.80 0.04 0.38
CA PRO A 165 12.22 -0.21 0.22
C PRO A 165 12.97 -0.45 1.52
N GLN A 166 12.56 0.20 2.62
CA GLN A 166 13.16 0.01 3.93
C GLN A 166 13.00 -1.41 4.52
N PHE A 167 12.05 -2.20 4.01
CA PHE A 167 11.86 -3.60 4.42
C PHE A 167 12.41 -4.60 3.40
N GLU A 168 12.76 -4.13 2.21
CA GLU A 168 13.37 -4.94 1.14
C GLU A 168 14.89 -4.81 1.08
N ALA A 169 15.40 -3.61 1.37
CA ALA A 169 16.83 -3.32 1.39
C ALA A 169 17.52 -3.95 2.60
N GLY A 170 18.76 -4.37 2.44
CA GLY A 170 19.56 -4.92 3.52
C GLY A 170 19.76 -3.93 4.68
N ARG A 171 19.99 -4.45 5.89
CA ARG A 171 20.15 -3.66 7.13
C ARG A 171 21.16 -2.51 7.02
N ALA A 172 22.23 -2.67 6.24
CA ALA A 172 23.27 -1.66 6.04
C ALA A 172 22.75 -0.41 5.32
N ALA A 173 21.88 -0.57 4.32
CA ALA A 173 21.27 0.54 3.58
C ALA A 173 20.31 1.33 4.47
N VAL A 174 19.48 0.63 5.25
CA VAL A 174 18.50 1.23 6.17
C VAL A 174 19.18 1.97 7.31
N SER A 175 20.25 1.41 7.89
CA SER A 175 20.98 2.03 9.02
C SER A 175 21.66 3.35 8.62
N ARG A 176 22.21 3.45 7.41
CA ARG A 176 22.83 4.69 6.91
C ARG A 176 21.83 5.87 6.88
N GLY A 177 20.57 5.60 6.55
CA GLY A 177 19.49 6.60 6.47
C GLY A 177 18.69 6.77 7.77
N LYS A 178 19.14 6.20 8.91
CA LYS A 178 18.37 6.23 10.19
C LYS A 178 16.92 5.74 10.01
N GLY A 179 16.72 4.70 9.21
CA GLY A 179 15.41 4.13 8.91
C GLY A 179 14.72 4.71 7.67
N VAL A 180 15.26 5.77 7.05
CA VAL A 180 14.71 6.37 5.82
C VAL A 180 15.66 6.11 4.65
N VAL A 181 15.16 5.44 3.62
CA VAL A 181 15.87 5.15 2.38
C VAL A 181 15.53 6.25 1.37
N ARG A 182 16.57 6.97 0.91
CA ARG A 182 16.43 8.08 -0.07
C ARG A 182 17.18 7.85 -1.38
N ASP A 183 17.98 6.81 -1.43
CA ASP A 183 18.83 6.48 -2.56
C ASP A 183 18.01 5.78 -3.65
N PRO A 184 17.88 6.35 -4.86
CA PRO A 184 17.13 5.76 -5.96
C PRO A 184 17.68 4.39 -6.41
N GLU A 185 18.98 4.15 -6.29
CA GLU A 185 19.57 2.84 -6.62
C GLU A 185 19.09 1.77 -5.64
N VAL A 186 18.94 2.14 -4.35
CA VAL A 186 18.41 1.23 -3.34
C VAL A 186 16.92 0.97 -3.55
N TRP A 187 16.16 1.96 -4.00
CA TRP A 187 14.75 1.76 -4.37
C TRP A 187 14.62 0.80 -5.54
N LEU A 188 15.41 1.03 -6.61
CA LEU A 188 15.41 0.17 -7.80
C LEU A 188 15.75 -1.28 -7.43
N GLY A 189 16.84 -1.50 -6.69
CA GLY A 189 17.22 -2.84 -6.25
C GLY A 189 16.19 -3.53 -5.36
N ALA A 190 15.45 -2.76 -4.54
CA ALA A 190 14.33 -3.28 -3.76
C ALA A 190 13.17 -3.75 -4.65
N LEU A 191 12.82 -2.95 -5.67
CA LEU A 191 11.78 -3.30 -6.65
C LEU A 191 12.17 -4.52 -7.48
N GLU A 192 13.40 -4.57 -8.00
CA GLU A 192 13.94 -5.70 -8.75
C GLU A 192 13.88 -7.01 -7.95
N GLY A 193 14.26 -6.94 -6.67
CA GLY A 193 14.18 -8.12 -5.79
C GLY A 193 12.75 -8.63 -5.59
N VAL A 194 11.76 -7.73 -5.52
CA VAL A 194 10.34 -8.10 -5.43
C VAL A 194 9.84 -8.68 -6.76
N VAL A 195 10.21 -8.08 -7.90
CA VAL A 195 9.84 -8.58 -9.23
C VAL A 195 10.43 -9.97 -9.49
N SER A 196 11.69 -10.21 -9.10
CA SER A 196 12.30 -11.54 -9.17
C SER A 196 11.49 -12.57 -8.38
N ALA A 197 11.08 -12.25 -7.15
CA ALA A 197 10.27 -13.16 -6.34
C ALA A 197 8.86 -13.41 -6.94
N LEU A 198 8.28 -12.42 -7.63
CA LEU A 198 7.03 -12.59 -8.37
C LEU A 198 7.20 -13.54 -9.55
N HIS A 199 8.27 -13.39 -10.33
CA HIS A 199 8.59 -14.29 -11.44
C HIS A 199 8.79 -15.74 -10.96
N ASP A 200 9.53 -15.93 -9.85
CA ASP A 200 9.73 -17.25 -9.24
C ASP A 200 8.40 -17.89 -8.79
N ALA A 201 7.41 -17.08 -8.47
CA ALA A 201 6.05 -17.50 -8.13
C ALA A 201 5.10 -17.62 -9.34
N GLY A 202 5.62 -17.54 -10.58
CA GLY A 202 4.81 -17.67 -11.80
C GLY A 202 3.90 -16.47 -12.08
N THR A 203 4.34 -15.28 -11.71
CA THR A 203 3.56 -14.03 -11.78
C THR A 203 4.31 -13.00 -12.61
N GLY A 204 3.69 -12.46 -13.66
CA GLY A 204 4.27 -11.39 -14.50
C GLY A 204 3.98 -10.00 -13.97
N ILE A 205 4.96 -9.09 -14.05
CA ILE A 205 4.76 -7.65 -13.75
C ILE A 205 3.96 -7.00 -14.88
N MET A 206 2.97 -6.18 -14.51
CA MET A 206 2.05 -5.49 -15.41
C MET A 206 2.16 -3.96 -15.29
N GLY A 207 2.72 -3.45 -14.21
CA GLY A 207 2.88 -2.01 -13.97
C GLY A 207 3.57 -1.69 -12.65
N ALA A 208 4.16 -0.51 -12.60
CA ALA A 208 4.78 0.05 -11.41
C ALA A 208 4.49 1.54 -11.31
N MET A 209 4.40 2.07 -10.10
CA MET A 209 4.26 3.51 -9.86
C MET A 209 4.80 3.89 -8.48
N ALA A 210 5.19 5.16 -8.31
CA ALA A 210 5.41 5.71 -6.99
C ALA A 210 4.09 5.82 -6.21
N SER A 211 4.12 5.56 -4.92
CA SER A 211 2.96 5.84 -4.05
C SER A 211 2.73 7.35 -3.93
N PRO A 212 1.47 7.84 -4.03
CA PRO A 212 1.18 9.26 -3.86
C PRO A 212 1.45 9.77 -2.44
N LEU A 213 1.62 8.85 -1.49
CA LEU A 213 1.89 9.15 -0.10
C LEU A 213 3.15 8.42 0.36
N THR A 214 3.97 9.11 1.12
CA THR A 214 5.09 8.50 1.84
C THR A 214 4.61 7.70 3.06
N GLY A 215 5.42 6.74 3.49
CA GLY A 215 5.24 6.04 4.76
C GLY A 215 5.32 6.98 5.96
N ALA A 216 4.95 6.48 7.15
CA ALA A 216 4.87 7.27 8.38
C ALA A 216 6.21 7.95 8.77
N ALA A 217 7.34 7.32 8.46
CA ALA A 217 8.67 7.87 8.69
C ALA A 217 9.20 8.72 7.52
N GLY A 218 8.39 8.97 6.47
CA GLY A 218 8.78 9.72 5.28
C GLY A 218 9.51 8.90 4.22
N ASN A 219 9.48 7.56 4.32
CA ASN A 219 10.00 6.69 3.26
C ASN A 219 9.14 6.79 2.00
N VAL A 220 9.79 6.82 0.85
CA VAL A 220 9.13 6.58 -0.43
C VAL A 220 8.68 5.13 -0.47
N GLU A 221 7.50 4.91 -1.03
CA GLU A 221 6.90 3.60 -1.22
C GLU A 221 6.44 3.46 -2.67
N PHE A 222 6.29 2.23 -3.16
CA PHE A 222 5.91 1.96 -4.54
C PHE A 222 4.75 0.98 -4.59
N LEU A 223 3.97 1.05 -5.67
CA LEU A 223 2.90 0.10 -5.94
C LEU A 223 3.25 -0.67 -7.21
N LEU A 224 3.22 -1.99 -7.11
CA LEU A 224 3.39 -2.90 -8.24
C LEU A 224 2.05 -3.57 -8.54
N HIS A 225 1.71 -3.65 -9.82
CA HIS A 225 0.67 -4.53 -10.32
C HIS A 225 1.33 -5.72 -11.00
N ALA A 226 0.96 -6.91 -10.57
CA ALA A 226 1.40 -8.16 -11.17
C ALA A 226 0.21 -9.08 -11.43
N ARG A 227 0.34 -10.01 -12.37
CA ARG A 227 -0.72 -10.96 -12.70
C ARG A 227 -0.18 -12.37 -12.74
N LYS A 228 -0.88 -13.27 -12.05
CA LYS A 228 -0.54 -14.69 -11.98
C LYS A 228 -0.87 -15.39 -13.28
N GLY A 229 -0.07 -16.38 -13.66
CA GLY A 229 -0.30 -17.20 -14.85
C GLY A 229 -0.01 -16.53 -16.19
N VAL A 230 0.46 -15.27 -16.20
CA VAL A 230 0.96 -14.63 -17.40
C VAL A 230 2.49 -14.70 -17.44
N PRO A 231 3.08 -14.85 -18.65
CA PRO A 231 4.53 -14.66 -18.79
C PRO A 231 4.91 -13.29 -18.24
N GLY A 232 6.00 -13.20 -17.49
CA GLY A 232 6.54 -11.91 -17.11
C GLY A 232 6.80 -11.06 -18.35
N SER A 233 6.70 -9.73 -18.21
CA SER A 233 7.33 -8.79 -19.14
C SER A 233 8.75 -9.25 -19.40
N ASP A 234 9.29 -9.04 -20.59
CA ASP A 234 10.71 -9.28 -20.79
C ASP A 234 11.52 -8.40 -19.82
N ALA A 235 12.79 -8.75 -19.63
CA ALA A 235 13.63 -8.09 -18.63
C ALA A 235 13.76 -6.57 -18.89
N ASP A 236 13.79 -6.17 -20.15
CA ASP A 236 13.94 -4.76 -20.55
C ASP A 236 12.66 -3.98 -20.28
N GLU A 237 11.49 -4.55 -20.55
CA GLU A 237 10.18 -3.95 -20.26
C GLU A 237 9.98 -3.80 -18.76
N ALA A 238 10.29 -4.83 -17.97
CA ALA A 238 10.23 -4.76 -16.52
C ALA A 238 11.16 -3.67 -15.97
N ALA A 239 12.40 -3.61 -16.43
CA ALA A 239 13.37 -2.58 -16.03
C ALA A 239 12.87 -1.17 -16.37
N ALA A 240 12.25 -0.98 -17.54
CA ALA A 240 11.68 0.31 -17.94
C ALA A 240 10.53 0.74 -17.01
N LEU A 241 9.62 -0.17 -16.65
CA LEU A 241 8.53 0.10 -15.69
C LEU A 241 9.08 0.52 -14.32
N LEU A 242 10.09 -0.18 -13.81
CA LEU A 242 10.68 0.13 -12.50
C LEU A 242 11.43 1.46 -12.51
N SER A 243 12.21 1.72 -13.55
CA SER A 243 12.95 2.99 -13.71
C SER A 243 11.99 4.18 -13.81
N ALA A 244 10.87 4.04 -14.52
CA ALA A 244 9.84 5.07 -14.62
C ALA A 244 9.21 5.37 -13.25
N ALA A 245 8.89 4.33 -12.44
CA ALA A 245 8.35 4.51 -11.10
C ALA A 245 9.36 5.19 -10.15
N VAL A 246 10.64 4.85 -10.25
CA VAL A 246 11.70 5.51 -9.46
C VAL A 246 11.82 7.00 -9.85
N SER A 247 11.83 7.32 -11.13
CA SER A 247 11.87 8.72 -11.61
C SER A 247 10.65 9.52 -11.18
N GLU A 248 9.46 8.90 -11.18
CA GLU A 248 8.22 9.50 -10.64
C GLU A 248 8.40 9.86 -9.15
N ALA A 249 8.99 8.96 -8.36
CA ALA A 249 9.23 9.18 -6.94
C ALA A 249 10.23 10.31 -6.67
N GLU A 250 11.29 10.42 -7.47
CA GLU A 250 12.26 11.52 -7.39
C GLU A 250 11.59 12.87 -7.61
N GLY A 251 10.64 12.95 -8.54
CA GLY A 251 9.85 14.15 -8.81
C GLY A 251 8.92 14.58 -7.66
N HIS A 252 8.60 13.67 -6.76
CA HIS A 252 7.77 13.95 -5.57
C HIS A 252 8.59 14.42 -4.35
N LEU A 253 9.90 14.22 -4.36
CA LEU A 253 10.75 14.69 -3.27
C LEU A 253 10.90 16.22 -3.35
N PRO A 254 10.88 16.93 -2.21
CA PRO A 254 11.24 18.33 -2.20
C PRO A 254 12.68 18.47 -2.71
N PRO A 255 13.00 19.54 -3.49
CA PRO A 255 14.36 19.76 -3.96
C PRO A 255 15.32 19.71 -2.77
N ALA A 256 16.42 18.96 -2.94
CA ALA A 256 17.45 18.91 -1.94
C ALA A 256 17.88 20.36 -1.64
N ASN A 257 17.57 20.84 -0.42
CA ASN A 257 18.11 22.13 0.03
C ASN A 257 19.63 22.04 -0.14
N SER A 258 20.15 22.78 -1.10
CA SER A 258 21.57 23.10 -1.17
C SER A 258 21.88 23.86 0.10
N ALA A 259 22.26 23.11 1.14
CA ALA A 259 22.83 23.68 2.36
C ALA A 259 24.16 24.29 1.92
N GLY A 260 24.15 25.62 1.74
CA GLY A 260 25.33 26.45 1.70
C GLY A 260 25.94 26.62 3.08
#